data_1ebdb9ea3143c63a30fcf0b76e11d0b3
#
_entry.id   1ebdb9ea3143c63a30fcf0b76e11d0b3
#
_cell.length_a   1.000
_cell.length_b   1.000
_cell.length_c   1.000
_cell.angle_alpha   90.00
_cell.angle_beta   90.00
_cell.angle_gamma   90.00
#
_symmetry.space_group_name_H-M   'P 1'
#
loop_
_entity.id
_entity.type
_entity.pdbx_description
1 polymer ?
#
loop_
_entity_poly.entity_id
_entity_poly.type
_entity_poly.pdbx_seq_one_letter_code
_entity_poly.pdbx_strand_id
1 'polypeptide(L)'
;AGLEGNLNKLAQVLVALYQAYEGVDASIAEINPLVVTTDGQIVAADAKIVLDDNALFRHPELMELREIEAEHPLEVEASNYGFAYVKLQGNIGIIGNGAGLVMYTLDLVNRVGGRPANFLDIGGGAKAEVVYNALKVVLKDPDVKGVFINIFGGITRADEVAKGVIRALEEGLLTKPVVMRVAGTAEEEAKRLLEGRPIYMYPTSIEAAKAIVAMVGGAA
;
A
#
# COMPACT_ATOMS: atom_id res chain seq x y z
N ALA A 1 33.40 -22.88 -14.88
CA ALA A 1 32.31 -23.14 -15.78
C ALA A 1 32.44 -22.36 -17.10
N GLY A 2 33.34 -22.76 -18.04
CA GLY A 2 33.30 -22.34 -19.44
C GLY A 2 33.48 -20.85 -19.81
N LEU A 3 33.87 -20.01 -18.86
CA LEU A 3 34.03 -18.55 -19.06
C LEU A 3 35.48 -18.17 -19.41
N GLU A 4 36.38 -19.14 -19.52
CA GLU A 4 37.77 -18.89 -19.90
C GLU A 4 37.86 -18.29 -21.30
N GLY A 5 38.46 -17.10 -21.41
CA GLY A 5 38.55 -16.32 -22.65
C GLY A 5 37.49 -15.20 -22.80
N ASN A 6 36.43 -15.17 -21.99
CA ASN A 6 35.34 -14.16 -22.06
C ASN A 6 35.30 -13.18 -20.90
N LEU A 7 36.28 -13.22 -19.98
CA LEU A 7 36.26 -12.41 -18.75
C LEU A 7 36.17 -10.91 -19.01
N ASN A 8 36.87 -10.38 -20.01
CA ASN A 8 36.83 -8.96 -20.36
C ASN A 8 35.44 -8.54 -20.89
N LYS A 9 34.83 -9.39 -21.71
CA LYS A 9 33.48 -9.13 -22.23
C LYS A 9 32.44 -9.21 -21.12
N LEU A 10 32.58 -10.19 -20.20
CA LEU A 10 31.73 -10.30 -19.02
C LEU A 10 31.85 -9.08 -18.12
N ALA A 11 33.09 -8.60 -17.88
CA ALA A 11 33.32 -7.39 -17.10
C ALA A 11 32.64 -6.15 -17.73
N GLN A 12 32.70 -6.04 -19.07
CA GLN A 12 32.00 -4.96 -19.77
C GLN A 12 30.47 -5.04 -19.59
N VAL A 13 29.87 -6.23 -19.65
CA VAL A 13 28.44 -6.42 -19.40
C VAL A 13 28.08 -6.02 -17.99
N LEU A 14 28.88 -6.43 -16.99
CA LEU A 14 28.64 -6.07 -15.59
C LEU A 14 28.72 -4.55 -15.35
N VAL A 15 29.71 -3.89 -15.95
CA VAL A 15 29.83 -2.44 -15.87
C VAL A 15 28.64 -1.74 -16.55
N ALA A 16 28.24 -2.20 -17.73
CA ALA A 16 27.09 -1.64 -18.44
C ALA A 16 25.77 -1.84 -17.66
N LEU A 17 25.59 -3.02 -17.05
CA LEU A 17 24.43 -3.29 -16.19
C LEU A 17 24.40 -2.38 -14.97
N TYR A 18 25.56 -2.17 -14.31
CA TYR A 18 25.65 -1.25 -13.18
C TYR A 18 25.38 0.20 -13.59
N GLN A 19 25.89 0.64 -14.74
CA GLN A 19 25.61 1.96 -15.28
C GLN A 19 24.12 2.16 -15.61
N ALA A 20 23.48 1.13 -16.17
CA ALA A 20 22.04 1.15 -16.40
C ALA A 20 21.26 1.22 -15.09
N TYR A 21 21.65 0.41 -14.08
CA TYR A 21 21.04 0.41 -12.75
C TYR A 21 21.13 1.79 -12.08
N GLU A 22 22.31 2.40 -12.06
CA GLU A 22 22.57 3.69 -11.42
C GLU A 22 21.94 4.84 -12.22
N GLY A 23 22.00 4.76 -13.56
CA GLY A 23 21.55 5.83 -14.46
C GLY A 23 20.05 6.07 -14.46
N VAL A 24 19.23 5.09 -14.03
CA VAL A 24 17.77 5.17 -13.96
C VAL A 24 17.23 5.06 -12.55
N ASP A 25 18.09 5.13 -11.53
CA ASP A 25 17.72 4.91 -10.13
C ASP A 25 16.94 3.60 -9.93
N ALA A 26 17.43 2.53 -10.51
CA ALA A 26 16.77 1.22 -10.37
C ALA A 26 16.95 0.66 -8.96
N SER A 27 15.96 -0.08 -8.47
CA SER A 27 16.04 -0.92 -7.28
C SER A 27 16.55 -2.32 -7.60
N ILE A 28 16.30 -2.79 -8.84
CA ILE A 28 16.78 -4.08 -9.38
C ILE A 28 17.23 -3.87 -10.83
N ALA A 29 18.38 -4.44 -11.20
CA ALA A 29 18.76 -4.68 -12.57
C ALA A 29 19.31 -6.10 -12.71
N GLU A 30 18.67 -6.91 -13.50
CA GLU A 30 18.97 -8.35 -13.66
C GLU A 30 19.07 -8.71 -15.14
N ILE A 31 20.05 -9.55 -15.48
CA ILE A 31 20.11 -10.27 -16.76
C ILE A 31 20.01 -11.76 -16.45
N ASN A 32 18.94 -12.40 -16.88
CA ASN A 32 18.70 -13.81 -16.61
C ASN A 32 17.82 -14.45 -17.70
N PRO A 33 18.44 -15.32 -18.58
CA PRO A 33 19.83 -15.75 -18.54
C PRO A 33 20.80 -14.81 -19.28
N LEU A 34 22.05 -14.76 -18.81
CA LEU A 34 23.19 -14.28 -19.58
C LEU A 34 23.83 -15.49 -20.30
N VAL A 35 23.89 -15.45 -21.62
CA VAL A 35 24.26 -16.60 -22.46
C VAL A 35 25.59 -16.35 -23.14
N VAL A 36 26.44 -17.36 -23.20
CA VAL A 36 27.62 -17.40 -24.08
C VAL A 36 27.30 -18.28 -25.28
N THR A 37 27.34 -17.69 -26.47
CA THR A 37 27.06 -18.39 -27.73
C THR A 37 28.26 -19.24 -28.16
N THR A 38 28.03 -20.13 -29.11
CA THR A 38 29.08 -21.05 -29.63
C THR A 38 30.23 -20.34 -30.34
N ASP A 39 29.99 -19.11 -30.84
CA ASP A 39 30.98 -18.22 -31.44
C ASP A 39 31.66 -17.29 -30.42
N GLY A 40 31.36 -17.48 -29.11
CA GLY A 40 32.00 -16.76 -28.01
C GLY A 40 31.47 -15.32 -27.79
N GLN A 41 30.26 -15.02 -28.24
CA GLN A 41 29.57 -13.77 -27.88
C GLN A 41 28.87 -13.92 -26.53
N ILE A 42 28.70 -12.81 -25.81
CA ILE A 42 27.88 -12.74 -24.59
C ILE A 42 26.62 -12.00 -24.93
N VAL A 43 25.46 -12.64 -24.70
CA VAL A 43 24.14 -12.13 -25.04
C VAL A 43 23.27 -12.10 -23.79
N ALA A 44 22.69 -10.95 -23.50
CA ALA A 44 21.59 -10.83 -22.56
C ALA A 44 20.32 -11.36 -23.27
N ALA A 45 19.89 -12.59 -22.93
CA ALA A 45 18.74 -13.21 -23.55
C ALA A 45 17.43 -12.63 -22.98
N ASP A 46 17.45 -12.23 -21.73
CA ASP A 46 16.38 -11.46 -21.06
C ASP A 46 16.98 -10.52 -20.03
N ALA A 47 16.30 -9.39 -19.79
CA ALA A 47 16.71 -8.40 -18.80
C ALA A 47 15.50 -7.83 -18.08
N LYS A 48 15.64 -7.60 -16.77
CA LYS A 48 14.64 -6.97 -15.91
C LYS A 48 15.23 -5.77 -15.20
N ILE A 49 14.59 -4.63 -15.32
CA ILE A 49 14.91 -3.41 -14.55
C ILE A 49 13.65 -3.02 -13.78
N VAL A 50 13.79 -2.82 -12.46
CA VAL A 50 12.74 -2.28 -11.59
C VAL A 50 13.21 -0.92 -11.11
N LEU A 51 12.46 0.11 -11.42
CA LEU A 51 12.75 1.49 -11.04
C LEU A 51 12.39 1.72 -9.56
N ASP A 52 13.03 2.69 -8.92
CA ASP A 52 12.59 3.19 -7.63
C ASP A 52 11.53 4.28 -7.86
N ASP A 53 10.28 3.99 -7.49
CA ASP A 53 9.16 4.93 -7.63
C ASP A 53 9.42 6.26 -6.92
N ASN A 54 10.19 6.26 -5.82
CA ASN A 54 10.56 7.48 -5.10
C ASN A 54 11.58 8.33 -5.86
N ALA A 55 12.24 7.80 -6.87
CA ALA A 55 13.22 8.48 -7.69
C ALA A 55 12.65 8.94 -9.05
N LEU A 56 11.46 8.47 -9.45
CA LEU A 56 10.88 8.77 -10.77
C LEU A 56 10.71 10.25 -11.08
N PHE A 57 10.61 11.11 -10.06
CA PHE A 57 10.58 12.56 -10.27
C PHE A 57 11.85 13.11 -10.96
N ARG A 58 12.96 12.36 -10.93
CA ARG A 58 14.22 12.69 -11.64
C ARG A 58 14.24 12.17 -13.07
N HIS A 59 13.31 11.26 -13.41
CA HIS A 59 13.23 10.56 -14.69
C HIS A 59 11.84 10.69 -15.30
N PRO A 60 11.39 11.92 -15.64
CA PRO A 60 10.03 12.13 -16.17
C PRO A 60 9.78 11.34 -17.46
N GLU A 61 10.82 11.10 -18.28
CA GLU A 61 10.75 10.30 -19.50
C GLU A 61 10.39 8.82 -19.24
N LEU A 62 10.77 8.28 -18.06
CA LEU A 62 10.45 6.90 -17.69
C LEU A 62 9.01 6.77 -17.16
N MET A 63 8.42 7.86 -16.70
CA MET A 63 7.01 7.86 -16.29
C MET A 63 6.06 7.60 -17.46
N GLU A 64 6.46 7.97 -18.67
CA GLU A 64 5.67 7.72 -19.89
C GLU A 64 5.62 6.23 -20.27
N LEU A 65 6.55 5.41 -19.75
CA LEU A 65 6.60 3.97 -19.97
C LEU A 65 5.69 3.17 -19.01
N ARG A 66 5.02 3.85 -18.07
CA ARG A 66 4.14 3.20 -17.11
C ARG A 66 2.91 2.63 -17.82
N GLU A 67 2.75 1.32 -17.75
CA GLU A 67 1.60 0.61 -18.32
C GLU A 67 0.41 0.62 -17.33
N ILE A 68 -0.25 1.76 -17.20
CA ILE A 68 -1.38 1.96 -16.27
C ILE A 68 -2.50 0.94 -16.50
N GLU A 69 -2.71 0.49 -17.74
CA GLU A 69 -3.73 -0.50 -18.09
C GLU A 69 -3.46 -1.90 -17.49
N ALA A 70 -2.20 -2.19 -17.13
CA ALA A 70 -1.81 -3.43 -16.48
C ALA A 70 -1.98 -3.39 -14.96
N GLU A 71 -2.16 -2.20 -14.37
CA GLU A 71 -2.32 -2.01 -12.94
C GLU A 71 -3.79 -2.18 -12.50
N HIS A 72 -3.99 -2.56 -11.23
CA HIS A 72 -5.35 -2.63 -10.69
C HIS A 72 -5.95 -1.21 -10.59
N PRO A 73 -7.19 -0.96 -11.07
CA PRO A 73 -7.77 0.39 -11.10
C PRO A 73 -7.79 1.12 -9.75
N LEU A 74 -7.95 0.40 -8.64
CA LEU A 74 -7.90 0.98 -7.30
C LEU A 74 -6.49 1.39 -6.87
N GLU A 75 -5.45 0.68 -7.35
CA GLU A 75 -4.05 1.04 -7.11
C GLU A 75 -3.70 2.32 -7.85
N VAL A 76 -4.13 2.43 -9.10
CA VAL A 76 -4.00 3.67 -9.90
C VAL A 76 -4.72 4.83 -9.23
N GLU A 77 -5.97 4.63 -8.80
CA GLU A 77 -6.72 5.70 -8.13
C GLU A 77 -6.05 6.12 -6.81
N ALA A 78 -5.60 5.17 -6.01
CA ALA A 78 -4.91 5.42 -4.75
C ALA A 78 -3.61 6.22 -4.97
N SER A 79 -2.85 5.87 -6.01
CA SER A 79 -1.61 6.58 -6.36
C SER A 79 -1.83 8.06 -6.71
N ASN A 80 -2.98 8.40 -7.32
CA ASN A 80 -3.35 9.79 -7.61
C ASN A 80 -3.57 10.63 -6.33
N TYR A 81 -3.88 9.98 -5.20
CA TYR A 81 -3.95 10.60 -3.87
C TYR A 81 -2.64 10.53 -3.09
N GLY A 82 -1.59 9.93 -3.67
CA GLY A 82 -0.30 9.72 -3.00
C GLY A 82 -0.32 8.59 -1.96
N PHE A 83 -1.26 7.63 -2.06
CA PHE A 83 -1.34 6.48 -1.16
C PHE A 83 -0.53 5.31 -1.68
N ALA A 84 0.13 4.60 -0.75
CA ALA A 84 0.61 3.25 -1.02
C ALA A 84 -0.57 2.27 -0.83
N TYR A 85 -1.04 1.69 -1.92
CA TYR A 85 -2.17 0.76 -1.94
C TYR A 85 -1.79 -0.53 -2.67
N VAL A 86 -2.20 -1.66 -2.11
CA VAL A 86 -2.12 -2.97 -2.76
C VAL A 86 -3.45 -3.69 -2.57
N LYS A 87 -4.07 -4.15 -3.66
CA LYS A 87 -5.28 -4.98 -3.61
C LYS A 87 -4.95 -6.39 -3.12
N LEU A 88 -5.74 -6.89 -2.18
CA LEU A 88 -5.65 -8.25 -1.65
C LEU A 88 -6.98 -8.99 -1.83
N GLN A 89 -6.95 -10.32 -1.61
CA GLN A 89 -8.13 -11.17 -1.76
C GLN A 89 -8.87 -11.35 -0.43
N GLY A 90 -9.52 -10.31 0.03
CA GLY A 90 -10.27 -10.33 1.29
C GLY A 90 -11.54 -9.49 1.23
N ASN A 91 -12.15 -9.28 2.41
CA ASN A 91 -13.41 -8.57 2.54
C ASN A 91 -13.42 -7.49 3.63
N ILE A 92 -12.28 -7.26 4.28
CA ILE A 92 -12.09 -6.21 5.28
C ILE A 92 -11.12 -5.17 4.72
N GLY A 93 -11.62 -3.98 4.43
CA GLY A 93 -10.78 -2.85 4.02
C GLY A 93 -9.92 -2.39 5.19
N ILE A 94 -8.63 -2.16 4.93
CA ILE A 94 -7.66 -1.73 5.93
C ILE A 94 -7.13 -0.34 5.58
N ILE A 95 -7.13 0.55 6.56
CA ILE A 95 -6.52 1.88 6.48
C ILE A 95 -5.63 2.09 7.70
N GLY A 96 -4.38 2.46 7.48
CA GLY A 96 -3.45 2.78 8.55
C GLY A 96 -2.46 3.88 8.16
N ASN A 97 -1.74 4.41 9.13
CA ASN A 97 -0.71 5.41 8.92
C ASN A 97 0.68 4.85 9.24
N GLY A 98 1.42 4.59 8.19
CA GLY A 98 2.73 3.95 8.22
C GLY A 98 2.69 2.46 7.87
N ALA A 99 3.54 2.06 6.94
CA ALA A 99 3.57 0.72 6.36
C ALA A 99 3.66 -0.39 7.41
N GLY A 100 4.49 -0.21 8.45
CA GLY A 100 4.65 -1.18 9.54
C GLY A 100 3.35 -1.40 10.33
N LEU A 101 2.59 -0.34 10.61
CA LEU A 101 1.30 -0.44 11.29
C LEU A 101 0.25 -1.12 10.41
N VAL A 102 0.26 -0.83 9.12
CA VAL A 102 -0.65 -1.48 8.15
C VAL A 102 -0.34 -2.97 8.09
N MET A 103 0.93 -3.38 7.91
CA MET A 103 1.35 -4.79 7.90
C MET A 103 0.93 -5.50 9.20
N TYR A 104 1.20 -4.91 10.36
CA TYR A 104 0.73 -5.42 11.64
C TYR A 104 -0.80 -5.61 11.66
N THR A 105 -1.54 -4.66 11.11
CA THR A 105 -3.02 -4.72 11.09
C THR A 105 -3.52 -5.85 10.18
N LEU A 106 -2.88 -6.08 9.03
CA LEU A 106 -3.17 -7.20 8.15
C LEU A 106 -2.98 -8.54 8.87
N ASP A 107 -1.82 -8.71 9.53
CA ASP A 107 -1.50 -9.92 10.28
C ASP A 107 -2.48 -10.14 11.45
N LEU A 108 -2.83 -9.05 12.14
CA LEU A 108 -3.79 -9.11 13.24
C LEU A 108 -5.18 -9.55 12.77
N VAL A 109 -5.68 -8.99 11.68
CA VAL A 109 -6.98 -9.36 11.10
C VAL A 109 -6.97 -10.82 10.65
N ASN A 110 -5.91 -11.28 9.98
CA ASN A 110 -5.75 -12.68 9.61
C ASN A 110 -5.74 -13.60 10.85
N ARG A 111 -5.01 -13.22 11.89
CA ARG A 111 -4.88 -13.99 13.14
C ARG A 111 -6.22 -14.17 13.88
N VAL A 112 -7.14 -13.22 13.76
CA VAL A 112 -8.46 -13.31 14.37
C VAL A 112 -9.54 -13.89 13.44
N GLY A 113 -9.13 -14.48 12.32
CA GLY A 113 -10.01 -15.17 11.36
C GLY A 113 -10.66 -14.26 10.32
N GLY A 114 -10.18 -13.04 10.15
CA GLY A 114 -10.61 -12.13 9.08
C GLY A 114 -9.76 -12.28 7.80
N ARG A 115 -10.16 -11.56 6.75
CA ARG A 115 -9.47 -11.55 5.46
C ARG A 115 -9.30 -10.11 4.97
N PRO A 116 -8.10 -9.51 5.05
CA PRO A 116 -7.85 -8.16 4.55
C PRO A 116 -8.07 -8.07 3.04
N ALA A 117 -8.75 -7.01 2.60
CA ALA A 117 -9.04 -6.74 1.20
C ALA A 117 -7.95 -5.91 0.51
N ASN A 118 -7.17 -5.17 1.29
CA ASN A 118 -6.11 -4.30 0.79
C ASN A 118 -5.07 -3.99 1.86
N PHE A 119 -3.90 -3.60 1.40
CA PHE A 119 -2.96 -2.75 2.13
C PHE A 119 -3.26 -1.29 1.76
N LEU A 120 -3.35 -0.37 2.70
CA LEU A 120 -3.39 1.07 2.44
C LEU A 120 -2.71 1.86 3.54
N ASP A 121 -1.63 2.55 3.17
CA ASP A 121 -0.90 3.48 4.02
C ASP A 121 -1.20 4.93 3.58
N ILE A 122 -1.79 5.71 4.48
CA ILE A 122 -2.10 7.12 4.25
C ILE A 122 -0.96 8.07 4.64
N GLY A 123 0.16 7.53 5.07
CA GLY A 123 1.31 8.31 5.52
C GLY A 123 1.14 9.00 6.87
N GLY A 124 2.20 9.71 7.28
CA GLY A 124 2.21 10.52 8.50
C GLY A 124 1.56 11.90 8.28
N GLY A 125 0.92 12.43 9.32
CA GLY A 125 0.33 13.77 9.29
C GLY A 125 -0.97 13.89 8.49
N ALA A 126 -1.66 12.78 8.23
CA ALA A 126 -2.90 12.74 7.48
C ALA A 126 -3.97 13.68 8.08
N LYS A 127 -4.55 14.53 7.23
CA LYS A 127 -5.66 15.44 7.54
C LYS A 127 -7.00 14.76 7.17
N ALA A 128 -8.09 15.39 7.55
CA ALA A 128 -9.46 14.92 7.32
C ALA A 128 -9.72 14.53 5.84
N GLU A 129 -9.23 15.31 4.88
CA GLU A 129 -9.39 15.05 3.45
C GLU A 129 -8.68 13.76 3.01
N VAL A 130 -7.49 13.51 3.53
CA VAL A 130 -6.71 12.30 3.24
C VAL A 130 -7.48 11.05 3.70
N VAL A 131 -8.04 11.09 4.92
CA VAL A 131 -8.84 9.97 5.46
C VAL A 131 -10.13 9.77 4.66
N TYR A 132 -10.80 10.84 4.27
CA TYR A 132 -11.97 10.79 3.40
C TYR A 132 -11.65 10.13 2.06
N ASN A 133 -10.58 10.54 1.38
CA ASN A 133 -10.15 9.96 0.11
C ASN A 133 -9.73 8.49 0.24
N ALA A 134 -9.07 8.12 1.34
CA ALA A 134 -8.74 6.72 1.63
C ALA A 134 -10.00 5.85 1.76
N LEU A 135 -11.02 6.33 2.50
CA LEU A 135 -12.31 5.66 2.60
C LEU A 135 -12.99 5.53 1.24
N LYS A 136 -12.93 6.58 0.42
CA LYS A 136 -13.50 6.57 -0.93
C LYS A 136 -12.88 5.50 -1.82
N VAL A 137 -11.56 5.34 -1.78
CA VAL A 137 -10.85 4.29 -2.53
C VAL A 137 -11.22 2.91 -2.02
N VAL A 138 -11.13 2.67 -0.71
CA VAL A 138 -11.39 1.35 -0.11
C VAL A 138 -12.83 0.90 -0.31
N LEU A 139 -13.81 1.81 -0.19
CA LEU A 139 -15.23 1.47 -0.31
C LEU A 139 -15.71 1.26 -1.75
N LYS A 140 -14.92 1.66 -2.77
CA LYS A 140 -15.16 1.31 -4.18
C LYS A 140 -14.92 -0.17 -4.48
N ASP A 141 -14.11 -0.85 -3.65
CA ASP A 141 -13.90 -2.27 -3.80
C ASP A 141 -15.19 -3.04 -3.49
N PRO A 142 -15.77 -3.77 -4.45
CA PRO A 142 -17.01 -4.51 -4.25
C PRO A 142 -16.86 -5.66 -3.24
N ASP A 143 -15.67 -6.20 -3.06
CA ASP A 143 -15.40 -7.29 -2.12
C ASP A 143 -15.38 -6.81 -0.68
N VAL A 144 -15.13 -5.54 -0.41
CA VAL A 144 -15.08 -4.97 0.93
C VAL A 144 -16.47 -4.97 1.56
N LYS A 145 -16.62 -5.60 2.71
CA LYS A 145 -17.85 -5.68 3.50
C LYS A 145 -17.80 -4.84 4.78
N GLY A 146 -16.63 -4.38 5.18
CA GLY A 146 -16.42 -3.51 6.32
C GLY A 146 -15.01 -2.94 6.31
N VAL A 147 -14.77 -1.86 7.04
CA VAL A 147 -13.48 -1.16 7.07
C VAL A 147 -12.92 -1.11 8.48
N PHE A 148 -11.65 -1.42 8.63
CA PHE A 148 -10.89 -1.22 9.86
C PHE A 148 -9.84 -0.12 9.66
N ILE A 149 -10.00 0.96 10.40
CA ILE A 149 -9.08 2.09 10.44
C ILE A 149 -8.22 1.95 11.70
N ASN A 150 -6.91 1.70 11.53
CA ASN A 150 -5.98 1.58 12.64
C ASN A 150 -4.92 2.68 12.56
N ILE A 151 -5.03 3.67 13.43
CA ILE A 151 -4.17 4.86 13.43
C ILE A 151 -3.42 4.94 14.76
N PHE A 152 -2.13 5.18 14.65
CA PHE A 152 -1.32 5.61 15.80
C PHE A 152 -0.91 7.07 15.61
N GLY A 153 -1.49 7.91 16.45
CA GLY A 153 -1.31 9.37 16.39
C GLY A 153 -0.01 9.83 17.06
N GLY A 154 0.90 10.30 16.23
CA GLY A 154 2.01 11.16 16.63
C GLY A 154 1.79 12.49 15.93
N ILE A 155 2.32 12.64 14.71
CA ILE A 155 2.06 13.78 13.82
C ILE A 155 0.62 13.73 13.28
N THR A 156 0.10 12.55 12.99
CA THR A 156 -1.32 12.36 12.64
C THR A 156 -2.19 12.59 13.87
N ARG A 157 -3.13 13.51 13.79
CA ARG A 157 -4.04 13.85 14.87
C ARG A 157 -5.32 13.01 14.76
N ALA A 158 -5.75 12.44 15.87
CA ALA A 158 -6.95 11.61 15.94
C ALA A 158 -8.24 12.38 15.59
N ASP A 159 -8.33 13.66 15.99
CA ASP A 159 -9.48 14.50 15.65
C ASP A 159 -9.61 14.76 14.14
N GLU A 160 -8.50 14.89 13.42
CA GLU A 160 -8.52 14.99 11.95
C GLU A 160 -9.00 13.69 11.30
N VAL A 161 -8.56 12.55 11.83
CA VAL A 161 -9.07 11.25 11.38
C VAL A 161 -10.58 11.15 11.59
N ALA A 162 -11.06 11.51 12.78
CA ALA A 162 -12.49 11.53 13.11
C ALA A 162 -13.29 12.45 12.17
N LYS A 163 -12.81 13.65 11.88
CA LYS A 163 -13.45 14.59 10.93
C LYS A 163 -13.57 14.00 9.52
N GLY A 164 -12.53 13.33 9.02
CA GLY A 164 -12.58 12.68 7.72
C GLY A 164 -13.62 11.55 7.65
N VAL A 165 -13.72 10.75 8.70
CA VAL A 165 -14.72 9.69 8.81
C VAL A 165 -16.14 10.27 8.93
N ILE A 166 -16.31 11.33 9.73
CA ILE A 166 -17.60 12.04 9.88
C ILE A 166 -18.05 12.60 8.53
N ARG A 167 -17.16 13.26 7.80
CA ARG A 167 -17.47 13.75 6.46
C ARG A 167 -17.94 12.64 5.54
N ALA A 168 -17.26 11.50 5.53
CA ALA A 168 -17.65 10.34 4.74
C ALA A 168 -19.03 9.79 5.15
N LEU A 169 -19.36 9.84 6.44
CA LEU A 169 -20.68 9.47 6.95
C LEU A 169 -21.77 10.45 6.49
N GLU A 170 -21.55 11.74 6.64
CA GLU A 170 -22.50 12.81 6.31
C GLU A 170 -22.78 12.90 4.79
N GLU A 171 -21.78 12.60 3.96
CA GLU A 171 -21.93 12.51 2.51
C GLU A 171 -22.50 11.15 2.04
N GLY A 172 -22.86 10.23 2.96
CA GLY A 172 -23.48 8.94 2.63
C GLY A 172 -22.53 7.92 2.03
N LEU A 173 -21.20 8.15 2.12
CA LEU A 173 -20.19 7.23 1.60
C LEU A 173 -20.09 5.94 2.42
N LEU A 174 -20.35 6.01 3.74
CA LEU A 174 -20.22 4.88 4.66
C LEU A 174 -21.45 3.97 4.61
N THR A 175 -21.50 3.12 3.61
CA THR A 175 -22.58 2.12 3.43
C THR A 175 -22.27 0.78 4.12
N LYS A 176 -21.09 0.63 4.70
CA LYS A 176 -20.58 -0.58 5.33
C LYS A 176 -20.08 -0.25 6.74
N PRO A 177 -20.04 -1.22 7.69
CA PRO A 177 -19.55 -0.95 9.04
C PRO A 177 -18.10 -0.45 9.02
N VAL A 178 -17.85 0.56 9.84
CA VAL A 178 -16.50 1.11 10.07
C VAL A 178 -16.13 0.95 11.54
N VAL A 179 -15.03 0.24 11.75
CA VAL A 179 -14.42 0.06 13.06
C VAL A 179 -13.11 0.83 13.09
N MET A 180 -12.85 1.50 14.20
CA MET A 180 -11.66 2.32 14.38
C MET A 180 -10.89 1.95 15.64
N ARG A 181 -9.58 1.97 15.54
CA ARG A 181 -8.70 2.14 16.67
C ARG A 181 -7.80 3.33 16.38
N VAL A 182 -7.94 4.35 17.15
CA VAL A 182 -7.11 5.56 17.06
C VAL A 182 -6.55 5.84 18.44
N ALA A 183 -5.24 5.93 18.56
CA ALA A 183 -4.56 6.22 19.82
C ALA A 183 -3.52 7.33 19.61
N GLY A 184 -3.27 8.12 20.65
CA GLY A 184 -2.26 9.17 20.68
C GLY A 184 -2.84 10.58 20.59
N THR A 185 -2.21 11.48 19.83
CA THR A 185 -2.53 12.92 19.83
C THR A 185 -3.99 13.18 19.49
N ALA A 186 -4.70 13.89 20.37
CA ALA A 186 -6.12 14.28 20.26
C ALA A 186 -7.12 13.09 20.25
N GLU A 187 -6.78 11.97 20.92
CA GLU A 187 -7.64 10.78 21.02
C GLU A 187 -8.98 11.10 21.70
N GLU A 188 -8.97 11.83 22.83
CA GLU A 188 -10.19 12.17 23.56
C GLU A 188 -11.10 13.11 22.75
N GLU A 189 -10.53 13.98 21.94
CA GLU A 189 -11.30 14.83 21.04
C GLU A 189 -11.96 13.99 19.92
N ALA A 190 -11.24 13.04 19.35
CA ALA A 190 -11.80 12.10 18.37
C ALA A 190 -12.97 11.30 18.95
N LYS A 191 -12.85 10.81 20.20
CA LYS A 191 -13.93 10.09 20.88
C LYS A 191 -15.17 10.96 21.01
N ARG A 192 -15.02 12.21 21.46
CA ARG A 192 -16.13 13.17 21.58
C ARG A 192 -16.81 13.47 20.25
N LEU A 193 -16.02 13.66 19.19
CA LEU A 193 -16.54 13.90 17.85
C LEU A 193 -17.35 12.72 17.30
N LEU A 194 -16.98 11.49 17.64
CA LEU A 194 -17.63 10.26 17.16
C LEU A 194 -18.79 9.80 18.05
N GLU A 195 -18.98 10.40 19.21
CA GLU A 195 -20.04 10.01 20.16
C GLU A 195 -21.44 10.11 19.51
N GLY A 196 -22.25 9.07 19.69
CA GLY A 196 -23.59 8.99 19.13
C GLY A 196 -23.66 8.71 17.62
N ARG A 197 -22.54 8.50 16.93
CA ARG A 197 -22.49 8.17 15.51
C ARG A 197 -22.33 6.64 15.30
N PRO A 198 -22.76 6.08 14.17
CA PRO A 198 -22.63 4.64 13.88
C PRO A 198 -21.21 4.24 13.46
N ILE A 199 -20.23 4.66 14.24
CA ILE A 199 -18.80 4.38 14.05
C ILE A 199 -18.28 3.79 15.35
N TYR A 200 -17.66 2.62 15.25
CA TYR A 200 -17.26 1.83 16.43
C TYR A 200 -15.79 2.06 16.75
N MET A 201 -15.51 2.75 17.84
CA MET A 201 -14.14 3.00 18.30
C MET A 201 -13.77 2.05 19.44
N TYR A 202 -12.61 1.42 19.33
CA TYR A 202 -12.09 0.46 20.31
C TYR A 202 -10.74 0.91 20.89
N PRO A 203 -10.46 0.60 22.16
CA PRO A 203 -9.22 1.03 22.81
C PRO A 203 -8.00 0.27 22.30
N THR A 204 -8.18 -0.98 21.85
CA THR A 204 -7.07 -1.81 21.36
C THR A 204 -7.30 -2.29 19.93
N SER A 205 -6.21 -2.49 19.19
CA SER A 205 -6.26 -3.01 17.81
C SER A 205 -6.86 -4.41 17.75
N ILE A 206 -6.64 -5.23 18.78
CA ILE A 206 -7.17 -6.61 18.81
C ILE A 206 -8.68 -6.64 19.00
N GLU A 207 -9.23 -5.77 19.85
CA GLU A 207 -10.68 -5.65 20.01
C GLU A 207 -11.34 -5.13 18.76
N ALA A 208 -10.75 -4.11 18.13
CA ALA A 208 -11.21 -3.57 16.86
C ALA A 208 -11.20 -4.63 15.73
N ALA A 209 -10.11 -5.40 15.63
CA ALA A 209 -10.01 -6.48 14.65
C ALA A 209 -11.06 -7.57 14.87
N LYS A 210 -11.27 -8.02 16.11
CA LYS A 210 -12.33 -8.99 16.44
C LYS A 210 -13.72 -8.45 16.11
N ALA A 211 -13.96 -7.18 16.40
CA ALA A 211 -15.25 -6.54 16.15
C ALA A 211 -15.56 -6.48 14.66
N ILE A 212 -14.63 -6.01 13.83
CA ILE A 212 -14.87 -5.93 12.37
C ILE A 212 -15.06 -7.33 11.76
N VAL A 213 -14.27 -8.33 12.20
CA VAL A 213 -14.43 -9.72 11.73
C VAL A 213 -15.82 -10.27 12.07
N ALA A 214 -16.31 -10.01 13.28
CA ALA A 214 -17.66 -10.42 13.69
C ALA A 214 -18.75 -9.72 12.86
N MET A 215 -18.58 -8.42 12.55
CA MET A 215 -19.56 -7.64 11.79
C MET A 215 -19.66 -8.04 10.32
N VAL A 216 -18.57 -8.48 9.71
CA VAL A 216 -18.55 -8.87 8.28
C VAL A 216 -18.83 -10.36 8.06
N GLY A 217 -19.06 -11.12 9.13
CA GLY A 217 -19.18 -12.57 9.09
C GLY A 217 -17.80 -13.17 8.82
N GLY A 218 -17.03 -13.46 9.88
CA GLY A 218 -15.71 -14.08 9.78
C GLY A 218 -15.71 -15.30 8.87
N ALA A 219 -14.53 -15.72 8.40
CA ALA A 219 -14.40 -16.96 7.61
C ALA A 219 -15.04 -18.10 8.40
N ALA A 220 -16.15 -18.63 7.85
CA ALA A 220 -16.78 -19.84 8.35
C ALA A 220 -15.84 -21.04 8.09
#